data_134203232dfd247e02cc50e84eed5640
#
_entry.id   134203232dfd247e02cc50e84eed5640
#
_cell.length_a   1.000
_cell.length_b   1.000
_cell.length_c   1.000
_cell.angle_alpha   90.00
_cell.angle_beta   90.00
_cell.angle_gamma   90.00
#
_symmetry.space_group_name_H-M   'P 1'
#
loop_
_entity.id
_entity.type
_entity.pdbx_description
1 polymer ?
#
loop_
_entity_poly.entity_id
_entity_poly.type
_entity_poly.pdbx_seq_one_letter_code
_entity_poly.pdbx_strand_id
1 'polypeptide(L)'
;MHTLKKRELPSNILRYVLLLLGGAVSVMPMIYMISTSLKPNGALYAFPPKFFPALDTVTLENYVYIFSQEKFYINFLNSVLVAVLTVVIAAFVSAALAFCLARFRFPGRRALFALVIGTMIIPGTTLIITQYQLASFFKLTNKLLGLVPFYVAWVIPFSTFMIKGYIESIPREFDEAVYMDGGSVFTVFFKVICPLASPAIASVSIFNFLTAWEEFPWALTVLNDTQKRTLPIAISGFFGQHQFTQWGYVFAMSVASLLPVLIIFICCQKYFISGLQTGGIKG
;
A
#
# COMPACT_ATOMS: atom_id res chain seq x y z
N MET A 1 -10.13 30.78 -40.37
CA MET A 1 -9.44 30.08 -39.24
C MET A 1 -10.16 30.29 -37.88
N HIS A 2 -11.51 30.27 -37.81
CA HIS A 2 -12.28 30.66 -36.62
C HIS A 2 -13.48 29.73 -36.27
N THR A 3 -13.52 28.49 -36.79
CA THR A 3 -14.71 27.62 -36.65
C THR A 3 -14.50 26.38 -35.73
N LEU A 4 -13.31 26.11 -35.21
CA LEU A 4 -13.03 24.93 -34.38
C LEU A 4 -13.28 25.13 -32.87
N LYS A 5 -13.32 26.38 -32.38
CA LYS A 5 -13.44 26.69 -30.95
C LYS A 5 -14.85 26.50 -30.34
N LYS A 6 -15.93 26.44 -31.13
CA LYS A 6 -17.32 26.36 -30.64
C LYS A 6 -17.81 24.96 -30.34
N ARG A 7 -17.16 23.89 -30.84
CA ARG A 7 -17.56 22.51 -30.63
C ARG A 7 -16.93 21.84 -29.38
N GLU A 8 -15.85 22.41 -28.86
CA GLU A 8 -15.14 21.87 -27.68
C GLU A 8 -15.78 22.28 -26.34
N LEU A 9 -16.47 23.40 -26.27
CA LEU A 9 -17.08 23.91 -25.04
C LEU A 9 -18.11 22.93 -24.41
N PRO A 10 -19.11 22.39 -25.16
CA PRO A 10 -20.09 21.49 -24.56
C PRO A 10 -19.47 20.13 -24.18
N SER A 11 -18.48 19.65 -24.94
CA SER A 11 -17.74 18.43 -24.65
C SER A 11 -16.89 18.58 -23.38
N ASN A 12 -16.28 19.73 -23.16
CA ASN A 12 -15.50 20.00 -21.97
C ASN A 12 -16.39 20.16 -20.71
N ILE A 13 -17.55 20.83 -20.84
CA ILE A 13 -18.51 20.95 -19.74
C ILE A 13 -19.01 19.57 -19.31
N LEU A 14 -19.42 18.72 -20.25
CA LEU A 14 -19.85 17.37 -19.97
C LEU A 14 -18.75 16.54 -19.27
N ARG A 15 -17.50 16.65 -19.74
CA ARG A 15 -16.32 16.02 -19.12
C ARG A 15 -16.12 16.46 -17.67
N TYR A 16 -16.17 17.77 -17.40
CA TYR A 16 -16.03 18.28 -16.04
C TYR A 16 -17.19 17.86 -15.13
N VAL A 17 -18.41 17.86 -15.63
CA VAL A 17 -19.59 17.39 -14.88
C VAL A 17 -19.43 15.91 -14.52
N LEU A 18 -19.02 15.06 -15.45
CA LEU A 18 -18.80 13.64 -15.20
C LEU A 18 -17.65 13.42 -14.19
N LEU A 19 -16.56 14.19 -14.30
CA LEU A 19 -15.44 14.12 -13.35
C LEU A 19 -15.86 14.58 -11.95
N LEU A 20 -16.65 15.64 -11.83
CA LEU A 20 -17.14 16.12 -10.54
C LEU A 20 -18.15 15.13 -9.91
N LEU A 21 -19.06 14.57 -10.69
CA LEU A 21 -19.98 13.55 -10.21
C LEU A 21 -19.24 12.29 -9.77
N GLY A 22 -18.30 11.80 -10.58
CA GLY A 22 -17.46 10.65 -10.21
C GLY A 22 -16.64 10.92 -8.95
N GLY A 23 -16.04 12.10 -8.83
CA GLY A 23 -15.31 12.53 -7.65
C GLY A 23 -16.21 12.62 -6.40
N ALA A 24 -17.39 13.21 -6.53
CA ALA A 24 -18.35 13.31 -5.42
C ALA A 24 -18.79 11.92 -4.92
N VAL A 25 -19.10 11.00 -5.84
CA VAL A 25 -19.47 9.60 -5.49
C VAL A 25 -18.31 8.89 -4.80
N SER A 26 -17.06 9.08 -5.27
CA SER A 26 -15.88 8.45 -4.67
C SER A 26 -15.53 8.99 -3.28
N VAL A 27 -15.78 10.27 -3.00
CA VAL A 27 -15.49 10.92 -1.71
C VAL A 27 -16.61 10.71 -0.69
N MET A 28 -17.84 10.46 -1.14
CA MET A 28 -19.03 10.30 -0.27
C MET A 28 -18.85 9.27 0.86
N PRO A 29 -18.32 8.05 0.61
CA PRO A 29 -18.07 7.08 1.69
C PRO A 29 -17.08 7.59 2.73
N MET A 30 -16.04 8.33 2.30
CA MET A 30 -15.06 8.92 3.23
C MET A 30 -15.69 10.02 4.11
N ILE A 31 -16.52 10.88 3.51
CA ILE A 31 -17.27 11.90 4.26
C ILE A 31 -18.20 11.23 5.26
N TYR A 32 -18.91 10.17 4.88
CA TYR A 32 -19.77 9.41 5.78
C TYR A 32 -18.99 8.79 6.94
N MET A 33 -17.83 8.20 6.66
CA MET A 33 -16.96 7.63 7.68
C MET A 33 -16.48 8.69 8.68
N ILE A 34 -16.00 9.85 8.21
CA ILE A 34 -15.59 10.97 9.06
C ILE A 34 -16.79 11.49 9.87
N SER A 35 -17.93 11.70 9.20
CA SER A 35 -19.16 12.15 9.85
C SER A 35 -19.58 11.19 10.98
N THR A 36 -19.53 9.89 10.72
CA THR A 36 -19.95 8.86 11.66
C THR A 36 -18.99 8.72 12.85
N SER A 37 -17.68 8.90 12.63
CA SER A 37 -16.69 8.89 13.70
C SER A 37 -16.87 10.00 14.74
N LEU A 38 -17.58 11.07 14.36
CA LEU A 38 -17.90 12.24 15.21
C LEU A 38 -19.26 12.16 15.89
N LYS A 39 -20.01 11.04 15.74
CA LYS A 39 -21.30 10.82 16.39
C LYS A 39 -21.14 10.00 17.66
N PRO A 40 -21.95 10.25 18.70
CA PRO A 40 -22.08 9.33 19.84
C PRO A 40 -22.55 7.96 19.37
N ASN A 41 -22.00 6.87 19.94
CA ASN A 41 -22.34 5.51 19.53
C ASN A 41 -23.85 5.21 19.57
N GLY A 42 -24.57 5.72 20.55
CA GLY A 42 -26.03 5.55 20.67
C GLY A 42 -26.83 6.23 19.54
N ALA A 43 -26.32 7.32 18.97
CA ALA A 43 -27.00 8.07 17.90
C ALA A 43 -26.92 7.35 16.54
N LEU A 44 -26.06 6.35 16.38
CA LEU A 44 -25.89 5.63 15.11
C LEU A 44 -27.04 4.66 14.80
N TYR A 45 -27.82 4.29 15.83
CA TYR A 45 -29.00 3.42 15.73
C TYR A 45 -30.30 4.19 15.70
N ALA A 46 -30.26 5.56 15.70
CA ALA A 46 -31.44 6.37 15.63
C ALA A 46 -32.14 6.29 14.26
N PHE A 47 -33.47 6.25 14.26
CA PHE A 47 -34.26 6.27 13.03
C PHE A 47 -35.05 7.61 12.94
N PRO A 48 -35.04 8.29 11.80
CA PRO A 48 -34.28 8.00 10.56
C PRO A 48 -32.78 8.25 10.70
N PRO A 49 -31.92 7.48 9.96
CA PRO A 49 -30.48 7.66 10.05
C PRO A 49 -30.06 9.03 9.51
N LYS A 50 -29.27 9.76 10.29
CA LYS A 50 -28.75 11.06 9.88
C LYS A 50 -27.38 10.90 9.24
N PHE A 51 -27.16 11.53 8.08
CA PHE A 51 -25.86 11.50 7.40
C PHE A 51 -24.81 12.29 8.18
N PHE A 52 -25.14 13.49 8.64
CA PHE A 52 -24.28 14.33 9.47
C PHE A 52 -24.73 14.34 10.93
N PRO A 53 -23.79 14.47 11.90
CA PRO A 53 -24.17 14.75 13.28
C PRO A 53 -24.87 16.10 13.35
N ALA A 54 -25.80 16.27 14.29
CA ALA A 54 -26.31 17.58 14.63
C ALA A 54 -25.20 18.37 15.36
N LEU A 55 -25.13 19.69 15.16
CA LEU A 55 -24.02 20.52 15.65
C LEU A 55 -23.86 20.45 17.18
N ASP A 56 -24.92 20.19 17.90
CA ASP A 56 -24.97 20.01 19.35
C ASP A 56 -24.54 18.60 19.81
N THR A 57 -24.44 17.65 18.91
CA THR A 57 -24.10 16.24 19.22
C THR A 57 -22.74 15.81 18.64
N VAL A 58 -21.99 16.72 18.04
CA VAL A 58 -20.62 16.43 17.58
C VAL A 58 -19.74 16.10 18.79
N THR A 59 -19.05 14.95 18.74
CA THR A 59 -18.17 14.52 19.82
C THR A 59 -16.86 13.95 19.31
N LEU A 60 -15.80 14.13 20.09
CA LEU A 60 -14.50 13.46 19.89
C LEU A 60 -14.33 12.25 20.84
N GLU A 61 -15.37 11.87 21.55
CA GLU A 61 -15.35 10.81 22.55
C GLU A 61 -14.86 9.48 21.98
N ASN A 62 -15.26 9.16 20.74
CA ASN A 62 -14.78 7.96 20.04
C ASN A 62 -13.25 7.96 19.90
N TYR A 63 -12.66 9.09 19.57
CA TYR A 63 -11.20 9.22 19.44
C TYR A 63 -10.52 9.14 20.81
N VAL A 64 -11.05 9.81 21.82
CA VAL A 64 -10.54 9.72 23.20
C VAL A 64 -10.54 8.26 23.65
N TYR A 65 -11.63 7.55 23.43
CA TYR A 65 -11.77 6.14 23.82
C TYR A 65 -10.72 5.25 23.16
N ILE A 66 -10.58 5.29 21.83
CA ILE A 66 -9.66 4.42 21.10
C ILE A 66 -8.19 4.68 21.48
N PHE A 67 -7.82 5.92 21.78
CA PHE A 67 -6.45 6.25 22.16
C PHE A 67 -6.16 5.99 23.64
N SER A 68 -7.11 6.18 24.56
CA SER A 68 -6.89 6.04 25.99
C SER A 68 -7.17 4.63 26.50
N GLN A 69 -8.30 4.02 26.12
CA GLN A 69 -8.73 2.73 26.66
C GLN A 69 -8.19 1.56 25.84
N GLU A 70 -8.32 1.61 24.53
CA GLU A 70 -7.94 0.50 23.64
C GLU A 70 -6.47 0.51 23.24
N LYS A 71 -5.73 1.57 23.60
CA LYS A 71 -4.30 1.71 23.25
C LYS A 71 -4.04 1.50 21.75
N PHE A 72 -4.98 1.95 20.92
CA PHE A 72 -4.96 1.85 19.47
C PHE A 72 -3.61 2.26 18.86
N TYR A 73 -2.90 3.21 19.49
CA TYR A 73 -1.57 3.65 19.05
C TYR A 73 -0.54 2.52 18.99
N ILE A 74 -0.67 1.48 19.83
CA ILE A 74 0.22 0.31 19.77
C ILE A 74 0.01 -0.44 18.45
N ASN A 75 -1.24 -0.74 18.11
CA ASN A 75 -1.57 -1.44 16.87
C ASN A 75 -1.22 -0.61 15.63
N PHE A 76 -1.40 0.71 15.71
CA PHE A 76 -0.99 1.66 14.68
C PHE A 76 0.52 1.60 14.45
N LEU A 77 1.32 1.70 15.52
CA LEU A 77 2.79 1.63 15.46
C LEU A 77 3.27 0.25 14.98
N ASN A 78 2.60 -0.84 15.39
CA ASN A 78 2.88 -2.18 14.89
C ASN A 78 2.72 -2.26 13.36
N SER A 79 1.61 -1.72 12.82
CA SER A 79 1.38 -1.68 11.38
C SER A 79 2.41 -0.81 10.66
N VAL A 80 2.73 0.36 11.20
CA VAL A 80 3.78 1.24 10.64
C VAL A 80 5.12 0.51 10.58
N LEU A 81 5.53 -0.13 11.68
CA LEU A 81 6.80 -0.85 11.76
C LEU A 81 6.87 -1.97 10.72
N VAL A 82 5.84 -2.82 10.64
CA VAL A 82 5.80 -3.93 9.69
C VAL A 82 5.79 -3.41 8.25
N ALA A 83 4.97 -2.40 7.94
CA ALA A 83 4.88 -1.85 6.60
C ALA A 83 6.21 -1.19 6.16
N VAL A 84 6.82 -0.37 7.02
CA VAL A 84 8.11 0.28 6.71
C VAL A 84 9.22 -0.74 6.48
N LEU A 85 9.34 -1.74 7.36
CA LEU A 85 10.35 -2.79 7.20
C LEU A 85 10.12 -3.60 5.91
N THR A 86 8.87 -3.94 5.61
CA THR A 86 8.51 -4.62 4.36
C THR A 86 8.92 -3.79 3.15
N VAL A 87 8.59 -2.50 3.12
CA VAL A 87 8.93 -1.61 2.01
C VAL A 87 10.43 -1.49 1.82
N VAL A 88 11.20 -1.23 2.89
CA VAL A 88 12.65 -1.03 2.80
C VAL A 88 13.35 -2.30 2.30
N ILE A 89 13.02 -3.45 2.89
CA ILE A 89 13.64 -4.73 2.51
C ILE A 89 13.22 -5.12 1.09
N ALA A 90 11.93 -5.02 0.77
CA ALA A 90 11.43 -5.38 -0.55
C ALA A 90 11.99 -4.47 -1.65
N ALA A 91 12.06 -3.15 -1.42
CA ALA A 91 12.64 -2.22 -2.38
C ALA A 91 14.11 -2.55 -2.69
N PHE A 92 14.90 -2.82 -1.65
CA PHE A 92 16.31 -3.19 -1.83
C PHE A 92 16.48 -4.53 -2.57
N VAL A 93 15.79 -5.58 -2.10
CA VAL A 93 15.91 -6.93 -2.68
C VAL A 93 15.40 -6.94 -4.12
N SER A 94 14.24 -6.30 -4.38
CA SER A 94 13.67 -6.24 -5.73
C SER A 94 14.52 -5.41 -6.68
N ALA A 95 15.08 -4.27 -6.23
CA ALA A 95 15.97 -3.46 -7.05
C ALA A 95 17.26 -4.22 -7.41
N ALA A 96 17.87 -4.91 -6.43
CA ALA A 96 19.07 -5.73 -6.67
C ALA A 96 18.78 -6.88 -7.64
N LEU A 97 17.67 -7.61 -7.43
CA LEU A 97 17.26 -8.69 -8.33
C LEU A 97 16.93 -8.18 -9.73
N ALA A 98 16.20 -7.08 -9.83
CA ALA A 98 15.87 -6.42 -11.09
C ALA A 98 17.12 -5.96 -11.84
N PHE A 99 18.10 -5.37 -11.15
CA PHE A 99 19.39 -4.98 -11.71
C PHE A 99 20.15 -6.18 -12.26
N CYS A 100 20.26 -7.25 -11.47
CA CYS A 100 20.89 -8.49 -11.93
C CYS A 100 20.22 -9.05 -13.18
N LEU A 101 18.90 -9.10 -13.18
CA LEU A 101 18.10 -9.59 -14.31
C LEU A 101 18.12 -8.66 -15.53
N ALA A 102 18.33 -7.36 -15.38
CA ALA A 102 18.37 -6.41 -16.49
C ALA A 102 19.76 -6.30 -17.13
N ARG A 103 20.82 -6.29 -16.32
CA ARG A 103 22.18 -5.95 -16.76
C ARG A 103 23.06 -7.15 -17.06
N PHE A 104 22.92 -8.24 -16.29
CA PHE A 104 23.81 -9.40 -16.45
C PHE A 104 23.23 -10.46 -17.40
N ARG A 105 24.13 -11.15 -18.09
CA ARG A 105 23.84 -12.33 -18.90
C ARG A 105 24.43 -13.56 -18.20
N PHE A 106 23.58 -14.46 -17.74
CA PHE A 106 23.99 -15.71 -17.12
C PHE A 106 23.03 -16.84 -17.55
N PRO A 107 23.49 -18.10 -17.52
CA PRO A 107 22.63 -19.24 -17.83
C PRO A 107 21.48 -19.33 -16.82
N GLY A 108 20.27 -19.64 -17.29
CA GLY A 108 19.09 -19.72 -16.42
C GLY A 108 18.39 -18.38 -16.11
N ARG A 109 18.91 -17.21 -16.55
CA ARG A 109 18.31 -15.90 -16.30
C ARG A 109 16.80 -15.84 -16.65
N ARG A 110 16.45 -16.38 -17.84
CA ARG A 110 15.04 -16.39 -18.29
C ARG A 110 14.16 -17.27 -17.42
N ALA A 111 14.69 -18.46 -17.04
CA ALA A 111 13.98 -19.39 -16.17
C ALA A 111 13.78 -18.78 -14.76
N LEU A 112 14.82 -18.16 -14.19
CA LEU A 112 14.71 -17.47 -12.90
C LEU A 112 13.65 -16.35 -12.94
N PHE A 113 13.67 -15.52 -13.98
CA PHE A 113 12.66 -14.48 -14.14
C PHE A 113 11.24 -15.05 -14.28
N ALA A 114 11.08 -16.08 -15.13
CA ALA A 114 9.79 -16.75 -15.30
C ALA A 114 9.30 -17.40 -13.99
N LEU A 115 10.20 -17.98 -13.19
CA LEU A 115 9.88 -18.54 -11.89
C LEU A 115 9.39 -17.44 -10.92
N VAL A 116 10.12 -16.33 -10.80
CA VAL A 116 9.75 -15.20 -9.96
C VAL A 116 8.36 -14.67 -10.32
N ILE A 117 8.11 -14.42 -11.63
CA ILE A 117 6.80 -13.93 -12.06
C ILE A 117 5.71 -15.00 -11.95
N GLY A 118 6.07 -16.26 -12.18
CA GLY A 118 5.14 -17.39 -12.05
C GLY A 118 4.52 -17.52 -10.66
N THR A 119 5.21 -17.08 -9.61
CA THR A 119 4.65 -17.08 -8.25
C THR A 119 3.42 -16.18 -8.11
N MET A 120 3.26 -15.14 -8.94
CA MET A 120 2.10 -14.24 -8.91
C MET A 120 0.80 -14.91 -9.37
N ILE A 121 0.90 -16.05 -10.05
CA ILE A 121 -0.28 -16.81 -10.53
C ILE A 121 -0.95 -17.54 -9.37
N ILE A 122 -0.19 -17.83 -8.29
CA ILE A 122 -0.70 -18.60 -7.16
C ILE A 122 -1.40 -17.63 -6.19
N PRO A 123 -2.71 -17.81 -5.93
CA PRO A 123 -3.40 -16.97 -4.95
C PRO A 123 -2.79 -17.13 -3.55
N GLY A 124 -2.39 -16.02 -2.92
CA GLY A 124 -1.71 -16.05 -1.62
C GLY A 124 -2.52 -16.75 -0.52
N THR A 125 -3.85 -16.60 -0.54
CA THR A 125 -4.76 -17.25 0.42
C THR A 125 -4.75 -18.77 0.35
N THR A 126 -4.45 -19.35 -0.81
CA THR A 126 -4.35 -20.81 -1.00
C THR A 126 -3.16 -21.38 -0.22
N LEU A 127 -2.12 -20.60 -0.01
CA LEU A 127 -0.89 -21.03 0.65
C LEU A 127 -0.89 -20.80 2.17
N ILE A 128 -1.98 -20.31 2.76
CA ILE A 128 -2.00 -19.86 4.16
C ILE A 128 -1.60 -20.97 5.16
N ILE A 129 -2.04 -22.21 4.91
CA ILE A 129 -1.73 -23.37 5.79
C ILE A 129 -0.23 -23.71 5.70
N THR A 130 0.30 -23.79 4.48
CA THR A 130 1.72 -24.12 4.26
C THR A 130 2.63 -23.01 4.79
N GLN A 131 2.22 -21.75 4.60
CA GLN A 131 2.94 -20.60 5.17
C GLN A 131 2.90 -20.61 6.70
N TYR A 132 1.78 -20.99 7.31
CA TYR A 132 1.70 -21.15 8.78
C TYR A 132 2.64 -22.25 9.29
N GLN A 133 2.71 -23.40 8.61
CA GLN A 133 3.66 -24.47 8.95
C GLN A 133 5.11 -23.96 8.86
N LEU A 134 5.44 -23.21 7.81
CA LEU A 134 6.76 -22.60 7.64
C LEU A 134 7.07 -21.58 8.74
N ALA A 135 6.10 -20.71 9.06
CA ALA A 135 6.22 -19.74 10.15
C ALA A 135 6.43 -20.43 11.51
N SER A 136 5.71 -21.52 11.75
CA SER A 136 5.84 -22.32 12.96
C SER A 136 7.22 -22.98 13.05
N PHE A 137 7.69 -23.59 11.96
CA PHE A 137 9.02 -24.20 11.87
C PHE A 137 10.15 -23.22 12.21
N PHE A 138 10.07 -21.98 11.68
CA PHE A 138 11.03 -20.92 11.98
C PHE A 138 10.75 -20.17 13.28
N LYS A 139 9.74 -20.58 14.07
CA LYS A 139 9.32 -19.94 15.33
C LYS A 139 8.98 -18.45 15.14
N LEU A 140 8.36 -18.11 14.02
CA LEU A 140 7.93 -16.76 13.66
C LEU A 140 6.47 -16.48 14.06
N THR A 141 5.70 -17.50 14.46
CA THR A 141 4.33 -17.35 14.95
C THR A 141 4.28 -16.50 16.21
N ASN A 142 3.22 -15.72 16.36
CA ASN A 142 2.98 -14.78 17.46
C ASN A 142 4.13 -13.76 17.68
N LYS A 143 4.84 -13.41 16.60
CA LYS A 143 5.86 -12.37 16.59
C LYS A 143 5.52 -11.34 15.52
N LEU A 144 5.48 -10.07 15.89
CA LEU A 144 5.18 -8.97 14.96
C LEU A 144 6.14 -8.97 13.76
N LEU A 145 7.44 -9.04 14.02
CA LEU A 145 8.46 -9.10 12.97
C LEU A 145 8.42 -10.39 12.15
N GLY A 146 7.72 -11.41 12.62
CA GLY A 146 7.48 -12.65 11.88
C GLY A 146 6.61 -12.47 10.65
N LEU A 147 5.86 -11.36 10.54
CA LEU A 147 5.08 -11.02 9.35
C LEU A 147 5.96 -10.57 8.18
N VAL A 148 7.04 -9.84 8.49
CA VAL A 148 7.88 -9.15 7.49
C VAL A 148 8.43 -10.09 6.40
N PRO A 149 9.00 -11.27 6.69
CA PRO A 149 9.52 -12.15 5.65
C PRO A 149 8.46 -12.59 4.63
N PHE A 150 7.24 -12.84 5.08
CA PHE A 150 6.13 -13.24 4.22
C PHE A 150 5.67 -12.08 3.35
N TYR A 151 5.47 -10.90 3.93
CA TYR A 151 5.07 -9.71 3.17
C TYR A 151 6.10 -9.33 2.12
N VAL A 152 7.39 -9.37 2.48
CA VAL A 152 8.49 -9.15 1.54
C VAL A 152 8.44 -10.15 0.40
N ALA A 153 8.26 -11.45 0.71
CA ALA A 153 8.19 -12.49 -0.31
C ALA A 153 7.02 -12.27 -1.30
N TRP A 154 5.87 -11.82 -0.82
CA TRP A 154 4.69 -11.58 -1.67
C TRP A 154 4.86 -10.40 -2.64
N VAL A 155 5.57 -9.36 -2.23
CA VAL A 155 5.69 -8.14 -3.04
C VAL A 155 6.91 -8.13 -3.98
N ILE A 156 7.93 -8.97 -3.73
CA ILE A 156 9.15 -9.07 -4.56
C ILE A 156 8.83 -9.33 -6.04
N PRO A 157 7.94 -10.27 -6.43
CA PRO A 157 7.73 -10.59 -7.83
C PRO A 157 7.25 -9.39 -8.65
N PHE A 158 6.21 -8.72 -8.19
CA PHE A 158 5.67 -7.53 -8.84
C PHE A 158 6.69 -6.38 -8.86
N SER A 159 7.34 -6.13 -7.72
CA SER A 159 8.35 -5.07 -7.62
C SER A 159 9.53 -5.32 -8.55
N THR A 160 10.02 -6.56 -8.61
CA THR A 160 11.11 -6.95 -9.52
C THR A 160 10.72 -6.77 -10.99
N PHE A 161 9.50 -7.17 -11.36
CA PHE A 161 8.99 -6.99 -12.72
C PHE A 161 8.98 -5.52 -13.14
N MET A 162 8.40 -4.66 -12.33
CA MET A 162 8.28 -3.23 -12.60
C MET A 162 9.64 -2.54 -12.65
N ILE A 163 10.48 -2.76 -11.65
CA ILE A 163 11.82 -2.13 -11.58
C ILE A 163 12.70 -2.63 -12.73
N LYS A 164 12.66 -3.93 -13.06
CA LYS A 164 13.42 -4.51 -14.18
C LYS A 164 13.03 -3.84 -15.50
N GLY A 165 11.74 -3.71 -15.80
CA GLY A 165 11.27 -3.04 -17.01
C GLY A 165 11.76 -1.60 -17.11
N TYR A 166 11.80 -0.89 -16.00
CA TYR A 166 12.36 0.48 -15.95
C TYR A 166 13.86 0.50 -16.16
N ILE A 167 14.62 -0.36 -15.48
CA ILE A 167 16.09 -0.45 -15.65
C ILE A 167 16.47 -0.80 -17.09
N GLU A 168 15.69 -1.63 -17.78
CA GLU A 168 15.92 -1.98 -19.19
C GLU A 168 15.74 -0.79 -20.15
N SER A 169 14.98 0.24 -19.74
CA SER A 169 14.84 1.48 -20.51
C SER A 169 15.99 2.47 -20.32
N ILE A 170 16.83 2.28 -19.30
CA ILE A 170 18.00 3.13 -19.04
C ILE A 170 19.13 2.69 -20.00
N PRO A 171 19.70 3.62 -20.80
CA PRO A 171 20.82 3.32 -21.70
C PRO A 171 22.01 2.69 -20.98
N ARG A 172 22.71 1.75 -21.64
CA ARG A 172 23.86 1.05 -21.05
C ARG A 172 25.13 1.90 -21.00
N GLU A 173 25.17 2.95 -21.77
CA GLU A 173 26.25 3.92 -21.82
C GLU A 173 26.53 4.55 -20.44
N PHE A 174 25.51 4.66 -19.58
CA PHE A 174 25.71 5.09 -18.19
C PHE A 174 26.54 4.08 -17.38
N ASP A 175 26.32 2.77 -17.61
CA ASP A 175 27.07 1.72 -16.93
C ASP A 175 28.53 1.71 -17.43
N GLU A 176 28.70 1.84 -18.76
CA GLU A 176 30.01 1.84 -19.42
C GLU A 176 30.87 3.04 -19.00
N ALA A 177 30.28 4.23 -18.87
CA ALA A 177 30.98 5.41 -18.38
C ALA A 177 31.60 5.17 -16.98
N VAL A 178 30.81 4.55 -16.06
CA VAL A 178 31.32 4.22 -14.72
C VAL A 178 32.48 3.22 -14.78
N TYR A 179 32.41 2.25 -15.67
CA TYR A 179 33.52 1.27 -15.84
C TYR A 179 34.77 1.92 -16.44
N MET A 180 34.62 2.87 -17.37
CA MET A 180 35.74 3.63 -17.91
C MET A 180 36.46 4.49 -16.84
N ASP A 181 35.69 5.00 -15.86
CA ASP A 181 36.23 5.71 -14.71
C ASP A 181 36.77 4.79 -13.61
N GLY A 182 36.88 3.48 -13.86
CA GLY A 182 37.39 2.49 -12.91
C GLY A 182 36.39 2.11 -11.81
N GLY A 183 35.10 2.45 -11.96
CA GLY A 183 34.05 2.11 -11.01
C GLY A 183 33.67 0.63 -11.05
N SER A 184 33.13 0.13 -9.94
CA SER A 184 32.66 -1.25 -9.78
C SER A 184 31.18 -1.40 -10.11
N VAL A 185 30.72 -2.66 -10.21
CA VAL A 185 29.28 -3.00 -10.33
C VAL A 185 28.44 -2.38 -9.21
N PHE A 186 28.97 -2.33 -8.00
CA PHE A 186 28.29 -1.67 -6.88
C PHE A 186 28.17 -0.16 -7.08
N THR A 187 29.18 0.47 -7.68
CA THR A 187 29.14 1.89 -8.07
C THR A 187 28.03 2.12 -9.09
N VAL A 188 27.94 1.29 -10.12
CA VAL A 188 26.86 1.34 -11.11
C VAL A 188 25.49 1.20 -10.42
N PHE A 189 25.32 0.19 -9.57
CA PHE A 189 24.04 -0.06 -8.91
C PHE A 189 23.63 1.11 -8.00
N PHE A 190 24.47 1.50 -7.05
CA PHE A 190 24.08 2.50 -6.02
C PHE A 190 24.14 3.94 -6.52
N LYS A 191 25.11 4.29 -7.38
CA LYS A 191 25.32 5.69 -7.79
C LYS A 191 24.64 6.07 -9.11
N VAL A 192 24.28 5.08 -9.94
CA VAL A 192 23.67 5.33 -11.25
C VAL A 192 22.29 4.73 -11.34
N ILE A 193 22.17 3.42 -11.22
CA ILE A 193 20.92 2.71 -11.50
C ILE A 193 19.85 3.01 -10.43
N CYS A 194 20.16 2.92 -9.13
CA CYS A 194 19.19 3.22 -8.08
C CYS A 194 18.67 4.67 -8.14
N PRO A 195 19.49 5.71 -8.31
CA PRO A 195 19.01 7.07 -8.49
C PRO A 195 18.15 7.25 -9.75
N LEU A 196 18.58 6.71 -10.89
CA LEU A 196 17.82 6.81 -12.14
C LEU A 196 16.50 6.01 -12.09
N ALA A 197 16.50 4.84 -11.44
CA ALA A 197 15.32 3.99 -11.26
C ALA A 197 14.44 4.42 -10.06
N SER A 198 14.80 5.51 -9.35
CA SER A 198 14.06 5.96 -8.17
C SER A 198 12.57 6.19 -8.42
N PRO A 199 12.08 6.64 -9.60
CA PRO A 199 10.64 6.76 -9.84
C PRO A 199 9.93 5.39 -9.82
N ALA A 200 10.53 4.37 -10.40
CA ALA A 200 9.97 3.01 -10.39
C ALA A 200 10.02 2.40 -8.99
N ILE A 201 11.16 2.55 -8.29
CA ILE A 201 11.33 2.07 -6.91
C ILE A 201 10.31 2.75 -5.99
N ALA A 202 10.12 4.06 -6.11
CA ALA A 202 9.13 4.79 -5.31
C ALA A 202 7.70 4.31 -5.61
N SER A 203 7.36 4.10 -6.89
CA SER A 203 6.04 3.61 -7.29
C SER A 203 5.73 2.23 -6.68
N VAL A 204 6.63 1.27 -6.78
CA VAL A 204 6.42 -0.06 -6.19
C VAL A 204 6.42 -0.01 -4.67
N SER A 205 7.18 0.90 -4.06
CA SER A 205 7.20 1.09 -2.60
C SER A 205 5.85 1.53 -2.06
N ILE A 206 5.09 2.35 -2.80
CA ILE A 206 3.73 2.73 -2.43
C ILE A 206 2.82 1.49 -2.44
N PHE A 207 2.86 0.68 -3.49
CA PHE A 207 2.07 -0.56 -3.57
C PHE A 207 2.46 -1.54 -2.46
N ASN A 208 3.75 -1.70 -2.18
CA ASN A 208 4.24 -2.56 -1.11
C ASN A 208 3.77 -2.09 0.27
N PHE A 209 3.78 -0.76 0.49
CA PHE A 209 3.23 -0.18 1.72
C PHE A 209 1.75 -0.50 1.88
N LEU A 210 0.93 -0.25 0.85
CA LEU A 210 -0.50 -0.53 0.89
C LEU A 210 -0.77 -2.01 1.14
N THR A 211 -0.05 -2.91 0.45
CA THR A 211 -0.18 -4.36 0.65
C THR A 211 0.10 -4.77 2.10
N ALA A 212 1.17 -4.24 2.71
CA ALA A 212 1.52 -4.56 4.09
C ALA A 212 0.61 -3.86 5.11
N TRP A 213 0.11 -2.66 4.79
CA TRP A 213 -0.75 -1.86 5.65
C TRP A 213 -2.15 -2.44 5.79
N GLU A 214 -2.72 -2.92 4.69
CA GLU A 214 -4.09 -3.45 4.63
C GLU A 214 -4.18 -4.94 4.91
N GLU A 215 -3.03 -5.63 5.06
CA GLU A 215 -3.01 -7.07 5.22
C GLU A 215 -3.70 -7.49 6.54
N PHE A 216 -4.65 -8.40 6.43
CA PHE A 216 -5.46 -8.87 7.53
C PHE A 216 -5.46 -10.40 7.70
N PRO A 217 -5.74 -11.24 6.68
CA PRO A 217 -5.92 -12.68 6.83
C PRO A 217 -4.70 -13.39 7.41
N TRP A 218 -3.51 -13.06 6.92
CA TRP A 218 -2.28 -13.69 7.41
C TRP A 218 -1.92 -13.22 8.82
N ALA A 219 -1.99 -11.90 9.06
CA ALA A 219 -1.71 -11.35 10.37
C ALA A 219 -2.66 -11.92 11.43
N LEU A 220 -3.96 -12.07 11.13
CA LEU A 220 -4.94 -12.69 12.02
C LEU A 220 -4.62 -14.16 12.30
N THR A 221 -4.12 -14.89 11.29
CA THR A 221 -3.77 -16.30 11.43
C THR A 221 -2.54 -16.51 12.33
N VAL A 222 -1.59 -15.58 12.30
CA VAL A 222 -0.27 -15.77 12.94
C VAL A 222 -0.15 -15.08 14.29
N LEU A 223 -0.87 -13.98 14.53
CA LEU A 223 -0.76 -13.15 15.74
C LEU A 223 -1.91 -13.46 16.72
N ASN A 224 -1.59 -14.02 17.87
CA ASN A 224 -2.56 -14.33 18.93
C ASN A 224 -2.57 -13.28 20.04
N ASP A 225 -1.44 -12.59 20.28
CA ASP A 225 -1.26 -11.61 21.34
C ASP A 225 -1.88 -10.26 20.93
N THR A 226 -2.77 -9.71 21.74
CA THR A 226 -3.46 -8.45 21.48
C THR A 226 -2.50 -7.26 21.32
N GLN A 227 -1.39 -7.27 22.04
CA GLN A 227 -0.40 -6.19 21.96
C GLN A 227 0.44 -6.24 20.67
N LYS A 228 0.45 -7.39 19.99
CA LYS A 228 1.19 -7.58 18.73
C LYS A 228 0.29 -7.44 17.49
N ARG A 229 -1.00 -7.22 17.68
CA ARG A 229 -1.94 -7.08 16.56
C ARG A 229 -1.59 -5.88 15.68
N THR A 230 -1.78 -6.08 14.39
CA THR A 230 -1.76 -4.98 13.41
C THR A 230 -3.08 -4.22 13.44
N LEU A 231 -3.10 -3.06 12.82
CA LEU A 231 -4.24 -2.17 12.79
C LEU A 231 -5.53 -2.82 12.22
N PRO A 232 -5.51 -3.55 11.08
CA PRO A 232 -6.70 -4.23 10.56
C PRO A 232 -7.27 -5.24 11.55
N ILE A 233 -6.43 -5.98 12.27
CA ILE A 233 -6.88 -6.94 13.29
C ILE A 233 -7.54 -6.19 14.46
N ALA A 234 -6.95 -5.08 14.91
CA ALA A 234 -7.51 -4.29 16.00
C ALA A 234 -8.90 -3.75 15.63
N ILE A 235 -9.06 -3.19 14.42
CA ILE A 235 -10.35 -2.70 13.93
C ILE A 235 -11.38 -3.84 13.86
N SER A 236 -10.98 -5.01 13.32
CA SER A 236 -11.90 -6.15 13.20
C SER A 236 -12.39 -6.67 14.55
N GLY A 237 -11.61 -6.50 15.61
CA GLY A 237 -11.99 -6.89 16.97
C GLY A 237 -13.20 -6.14 17.53
N PHE A 238 -13.58 -4.99 16.95
CA PHE A 238 -14.76 -4.22 17.36
C PHE A 238 -16.07 -4.66 16.71
N PHE A 239 -16.00 -5.57 15.71
CA PHE A 239 -17.20 -6.11 15.09
C PHE A 239 -17.82 -7.20 16.00
N GLY A 240 -19.02 -6.97 16.49
CA GLY A 240 -19.83 -7.99 17.18
C GLY A 240 -19.43 -8.32 18.63
N GLN A 241 -18.49 -7.59 19.25
CA GLN A 241 -18.04 -7.92 20.63
C GLN A 241 -19.09 -7.72 21.73
N HIS A 242 -20.15 -6.94 21.50
CA HIS A 242 -21.14 -6.56 22.54
C HIS A 242 -22.59 -6.63 22.04
N GLN A 243 -22.98 -7.68 21.32
CA GLN A 243 -24.30 -7.80 20.67
C GLN A 243 -24.59 -6.71 19.63
N PHE A 244 -23.93 -5.56 19.75
CA PHE A 244 -24.02 -4.43 18.81
C PHE A 244 -22.62 -3.91 18.48
N THR A 245 -22.30 -3.77 17.19
CA THR A 245 -21.05 -3.14 16.76
C THR A 245 -21.03 -1.68 17.16
N GLN A 246 -19.98 -1.26 17.83
CA GLN A 246 -19.80 0.15 18.19
C GLN A 246 -19.19 0.93 17.02
N TRP A 247 -20.01 1.25 16.04
CA TRP A 247 -19.58 1.85 14.77
C TRP A 247 -18.81 3.15 14.93
N GLY A 248 -19.07 3.96 15.96
CA GLY A 248 -18.32 5.18 16.23
C GLY A 248 -16.82 4.90 16.42
N TYR A 249 -16.47 3.86 17.18
CA TYR A 249 -15.07 3.46 17.38
C TYR A 249 -14.47 2.87 16.11
N VAL A 250 -15.21 2.00 15.41
CA VAL A 250 -14.74 1.42 14.13
C VAL A 250 -14.42 2.52 13.12
N PHE A 251 -15.32 3.50 12.97
CA PHE A 251 -15.08 4.61 12.04
C PHE A 251 -13.99 5.56 12.52
N ALA A 252 -13.85 5.83 13.82
CA ALA A 252 -12.75 6.63 14.34
C ALA A 252 -11.37 5.98 14.08
N MET A 253 -11.25 4.65 14.29
CA MET A 253 -10.03 3.90 13.96
C MET A 253 -9.77 3.89 12.44
N SER A 254 -10.83 3.72 11.65
CA SER A 254 -10.71 3.71 10.18
C SER A 254 -10.26 5.08 9.64
N VAL A 255 -10.78 6.19 10.19
CA VAL A 255 -10.31 7.54 9.86
C VAL A 255 -8.83 7.72 10.24
N ALA A 256 -8.43 7.29 11.43
CA ALA A 256 -7.04 7.35 11.85
C ALA A 256 -6.13 6.49 10.94
N SER A 257 -6.62 5.34 10.47
CA SER A 257 -5.87 4.45 9.57
C SER A 257 -5.67 5.01 8.17
N LEU A 258 -6.48 5.96 7.72
CA LEU A 258 -6.30 6.64 6.44
C LEU A 258 -5.14 7.64 6.44
N LEU A 259 -4.75 8.18 7.60
CA LEU A 259 -3.76 9.25 7.67
C LEU A 259 -2.42 8.88 7.03
N PRO A 260 -1.78 7.72 7.33
CA PRO A 260 -0.53 7.34 6.67
C PRO A 260 -0.68 7.16 5.16
N VAL A 261 -1.80 6.58 4.72
CA VAL A 261 -2.08 6.36 3.29
C VAL A 261 -2.18 7.69 2.56
N LEU A 262 -2.91 8.67 3.13
CA LEU A 262 -3.04 10.01 2.57
C LEU A 262 -1.70 10.75 2.56
N ILE A 263 -0.91 10.66 3.64
CA ILE A 263 0.42 11.29 3.71
C ILE A 263 1.32 10.73 2.61
N ILE A 264 1.39 9.41 2.48
CA ILE A 264 2.22 8.76 1.44
C ILE A 264 1.73 9.15 0.05
N PHE A 265 0.42 9.16 -0.18
CA PHE A 265 -0.13 9.57 -1.47
C PHE A 265 0.24 11.02 -1.82
N ILE A 266 0.04 11.97 -0.90
CA ILE A 266 0.36 13.38 -1.11
C ILE A 266 1.86 13.57 -1.37
N CYS A 267 2.72 12.90 -0.62
CA CYS A 267 4.18 13.01 -0.77
C CYS A 267 4.69 12.36 -2.06
N CYS A 268 4.06 11.28 -2.49
CA CYS A 268 4.58 10.40 -3.55
C CYS A 268 3.77 10.45 -4.86
N GLN A 269 2.67 11.23 -4.94
CA GLN A 269 1.77 11.27 -6.12
C GLN A 269 2.49 11.53 -7.45
N LYS A 270 3.55 12.36 -7.44
CA LYS A 270 4.35 12.65 -8.65
C LYS A 270 5.03 11.41 -9.23
N TYR A 271 5.47 10.48 -8.38
CA TYR A 271 6.09 9.23 -8.79
C TYR A 271 5.06 8.23 -9.29
N PHE A 272 3.86 8.23 -8.69
CA PHE A 272 2.75 7.38 -9.11
C PHE A 272 2.31 7.70 -10.54
N ILE A 273 2.14 8.98 -10.88
CA ILE A 273 1.73 9.43 -12.21
C ILE A 273 2.80 9.07 -13.26
N SER A 274 4.08 9.27 -12.96
CA SER A 274 5.17 8.95 -13.90
C SER A 274 5.36 7.45 -14.11
N GLY A 275 5.16 6.63 -13.08
CA GLY A 275 5.27 5.16 -13.16
C GLY A 275 4.16 4.54 -14.02
N LEU A 276 2.93 5.05 -13.94
CA LEU A 276 1.81 4.59 -14.77
C LEU A 276 1.98 4.98 -16.24
N GLN A 277 2.54 6.14 -16.54
CA GLN A 277 2.75 6.60 -17.91
C GLN A 277 3.82 5.77 -18.64
N THR A 278 4.88 5.35 -17.98
CA THR A 278 5.92 4.49 -18.57
C THR A 278 5.46 3.05 -18.81
N GLY A 279 4.50 2.55 -18.04
CA GLY A 279 3.90 1.22 -18.24
C GLY A 279 2.79 1.16 -19.29
N GLY A 280 2.18 2.31 -19.63
CA GLY A 280 1.01 2.41 -20.51
C GLY A 280 1.26 2.82 -21.96
N ILE A 281 2.47 3.27 -22.32
CA ILE A 281 2.79 3.72 -23.67
C ILE A 281 3.69 2.70 -24.36
N LYS A 282 3.11 1.60 -24.80
CA LYS A 282 3.55 0.81 -25.95
C LYS A 282 2.30 0.48 -26.77
N GLY A 283 1.84 1.44 -27.51
CA GLY A 283 0.83 1.36 -28.53
C GLY A 283 1.10 2.42 -29.56
#